data_13f4662ffc63dbbc196fa14f42edcdfd
#
_entry.id   13f4662ffc63dbbc196fa14f42edcdfd
#
_cell.length_a   1.000
_cell.length_b   1.000
_cell.length_c   1.000
_cell.angle_alpha   90.00
_cell.angle_beta   90.00
_cell.angle_gamma   90.00
#
_symmetry.space_group_name_H-M   'P 1'
#
loop_
_entity.id
_entity.type
_entity.pdbx_description
1 polymer ?
#
loop_
_entity_poly.entity_id
_entity_poly.type
_entity_poly.pdbx_seq_one_letter_code
_entity_poly.pdbx_strand_id
1 'polypeptide(L)'
;MKSKVTLLLSTVLLAGALCESIRADSGDGAMKKGASPETSSVQEHFVTVENLRIRYVESGGGPAVVMIHGNAGSIEDFEFGAIEALSSNYRVIAVDRPGHGKSDRPNGKTVDVEYQARLLHEVLSDLGVVQPVLVGHSWGAALALDYALQYPAEVSALILAAPAAYPDNGEARLLEALIKPPVIGDVSLMLGRSMLGRHILRGILRRAFAPQPVPERYYRLVASSWLGRKQLKAYLDDESGLNASLRELSKRYTEIKVPVVILTGDQDQIVSPVENAYRLKNSIANSQLIELKGTGHEIPQTHPESIERALGLISTSVAVNNSSSSDQR
;
A
#
# COMPACT_ATOMS: atom_id res chain seq x y z
N MET A 1 -4.56 35.02 -4.44
CA MET A 1 -4.47 33.95 -3.42
C MET A 1 -5.59 33.94 -2.36
N LYS A 2 -6.22 35.06 -2.01
CA LYS A 2 -7.31 35.12 -1.01
C LYS A 2 -8.67 34.58 -1.50
N SER A 3 -8.91 34.48 -2.81
CA SER A 3 -10.22 34.08 -3.38
C SER A 3 -10.49 32.56 -3.38
N LYS A 4 -9.47 31.71 -3.44
CA LYS A 4 -9.66 30.25 -3.48
C LYS A 4 -9.87 29.61 -2.12
N VAL A 5 -9.32 30.19 -1.04
CA VAL A 5 -9.51 29.72 0.33
C VAL A 5 -10.94 30.02 0.83
N THR A 6 -11.51 31.14 0.42
CA THR A 6 -12.89 31.51 0.75
C THR A 6 -13.92 30.61 0.05
N LEU A 7 -13.60 30.10 -1.14
CA LEU A 7 -14.48 29.19 -1.88
C LEU A 7 -14.53 27.78 -1.25
N LEU A 8 -13.43 27.28 -0.67
CA LEU A 8 -13.40 25.98 0.01
C LEU A 8 -14.17 26.00 1.34
N LEU A 9 -14.08 27.08 2.11
CA LEU A 9 -14.84 27.24 3.36
C LEU A 9 -16.35 27.41 3.12
N SER A 10 -16.74 28.06 2.02
CA SER A 10 -18.16 28.18 1.65
C SER A 10 -18.77 26.86 1.17
N THR A 11 -17.99 25.97 0.54
CA THR A 11 -18.46 24.64 0.09
C THR A 11 -18.73 23.70 1.27
N VAL A 12 -17.98 23.82 2.36
CA VAL A 12 -18.21 23.03 3.59
C VAL A 12 -19.45 23.54 4.35
N LEU A 13 -19.73 24.84 4.31
CA LEU A 13 -20.90 25.43 4.95
C LEU A 13 -22.20 25.27 4.12
N LEU A 14 -22.12 25.20 2.77
CA LEU A 14 -23.29 24.94 1.92
C LEU A 14 -23.76 23.48 1.96
N ALA A 15 -22.89 22.53 2.27
CA ALA A 15 -23.28 21.13 2.43
C ALA A 15 -24.19 20.88 3.64
N GLY A 16 -24.19 21.80 4.64
CA GLY A 16 -25.10 21.75 5.79
C GLY A 16 -26.52 22.19 5.48
N ALA A 17 -26.72 23.05 4.49
CA ALA A 17 -28.03 23.63 4.18
C ALA A 17 -28.87 22.82 3.17
N LEU A 18 -28.26 21.86 2.44
CA LEU A 18 -28.97 21.01 1.47
C LEU A 18 -29.57 19.73 2.08
N CYS A 19 -29.40 19.50 3.40
CA CYS A 19 -29.88 18.28 4.06
C CYS A 19 -31.34 18.33 4.50
N GLU A 20 -32.08 19.43 4.29
CA GLU A 20 -33.48 19.54 4.70
C GLU A 20 -34.53 19.24 3.63
N SER A 21 -34.15 19.00 2.37
CA SER A 21 -35.12 18.81 1.28
C SER A 21 -35.22 17.38 0.69
N ILE A 22 -34.61 16.37 1.31
CA ILE A 22 -34.77 14.97 0.89
C ILE A 22 -35.29 14.12 2.05
N ARG A 23 -36.54 14.40 2.43
CA ARG A 23 -37.39 13.46 3.18
C ARG A 23 -38.65 13.21 2.36
N ALA A 24 -38.57 12.19 1.50
CA ALA A 24 -39.75 11.42 1.06
C ALA A 24 -39.29 10.38 0.02
N ASP A 25 -38.89 9.22 0.44
CA ASP A 25 -39.33 7.95 -0.09
C ASP A 25 -38.82 6.80 0.81
N SER A 26 -39.69 6.32 1.68
CA SER A 26 -39.47 5.17 2.55
C SER A 26 -40.10 3.95 1.87
N GLY A 27 -39.35 3.28 1.02
CA GLY A 27 -39.67 1.94 0.51
C GLY A 27 -39.10 0.89 1.46
N ASP A 28 -40.00 0.24 2.20
CA ASP A 28 -39.73 -0.86 3.15
C ASP A 28 -39.28 -2.11 2.38
N GLY A 29 -37.98 -2.35 2.28
CA GLY A 29 -37.36 -3.53 1.72
C GLY A 29 -36.69 -4.33 2.80
N ALA A 30 -37.32 -5.37 3.30
CA ALA A 30 -36.78 -6.30 4.28
C ALA A 30 -35.39 -6.83 3.85
N MET A 31 -34.36 -6.44 4.58
CA MET A 31 -33.01 -6.92 4.41
C MET A 31 -32.96 -8.42 4.76
N LYS A 32 -32.90 -9.27 3.73
CA LYS A 32 -32.50 -10.66 3.89
C LYS A 32 -31.13 -10.69 4.60
N LYS A 33 -31.03 -11.41 5.71
CA LYS A 33 -29.77 -11.79 6.36
C LYS A 33 -28.90 -12.49 5.31
N GLY A 34 -28.04 -11.72 4.67
CA GLY A 34 -27.05 -12.24 3.72
C GLY A 34 -25.93 -12.94 4.48
N ALA A 35 -25.44 -14.01 3.88
CA ALA A 35 -24.37 -14.89 4.35
C ALA A 35 -23.21 -14.15 5.03
N SER A 36 -22.68 -14.79 6.07
CA SER A 36 -21.40 -14.41 6.70
C SER A 36 -20.35 -14.18 5.61
N PRO A 37 -19.45 -13.20 5.77
CA PRO A 37 -18.34 -13.05 4.83
C PRO A 37 -17.61 -14.40 4.77
N GLU A 38 -17.42 -14.93 3.57
CA GLU A 38 -16.55 -16.08 3.35
C GLU A 38 -15.21 -15.72 4.00
N THR A 39 -14.88 -16.44 5.07
CA THR A 39 -13.60 -16.30 5.77
C THR A 39 -12.51 -16.66 4.78
N SER A 40 -11.55 -15.77 4.60
CA SER A 40 -10.30 -16.04 3.92
C SER A 40 -9.78 -17.42 4.33
N SER A 41 -9.45 -18.26 3.34
CA SER A 41 -8.90 -19.60 3.56
C SER A 41 -7.45 -19.54 4.12
N VAL A 42 -6.88 -18.36 4.22
CA VAL A 42 -5.49 -18.14 4.63
C VAL A 42 -5.43 -18.00 6.15
N GLN A 43 -4.60 -18.83 6.80
CA GLN A 43 -4.47 -18.81 8.25
C GLN A 43 -3.69 -17.58 8.72
N GLU A 44 -4.27 -16.86 9.69
CA GLU A 44 -3.66 -15.69 10.33
C GLU A 44 -2.64 -16.12 11.37
N HIS A 45 -1.47 -15.48 11.36
CA HIS A 45 -0.39 -15.70 12.32
C HIS A 45 0.11 -14.37 12.90
N PHE A 46 0.85 -14.46 14.00
CA PHE A 46 1.51 -13.34 14.64
C PHE A 46 2.94 -13.71 15.02
N VAL A 47 3.86 -12.80 14.75
CA VAL A 47 5.24 -12.82 15.26
C VAL A 47 5.43 -11.64 16.19
N THR A 48 6.26 -11.79 17.23
CA THR A 48 6.52 -10.70 18.19
C THR A 48 7.94 -10.21 18.05
N VAL A 49 8.10 -8.99 17.57
CA VAL A 49 9.38 -8.32 17.35
C VAL A 49 9.36 -6.97 18.08
N GLU A 50 10.42 -6.58 18.77
CA GLU A 50 10.48 -5.36 19.60
C GLU A 50 9.29 -5.20 20.59
N ASN A 51 8.73 -6.29 21.10
CA ASN A 51 7.49 -6.33 21.89
C ASN A 51 6.23 -5.87 21.14
N LEU A 52 6.25 -5.88 19.81
CA LEU A 52 5.13 -5.59 18.94
C LEU A 52 4.63 -6.89 18.31
N ARG A 53 3.34 -7.13 18.36
CA ARG A 53 2.71 -8.23 17.64
C ARG A 53 2.48 -7.79 16.21
N ILE A 54 3.17 -8.42 15.28
CA ILE A 54 3.03 -8.17 13.84
C ILE A 54 2.25 -9.33 13.22
N ARG A 55 1.12 -9.00 12.60
CA ARG A 55 0.29 -9.98 11.88
C ARG A 55 0.90 -10.29 10.53
N TYR A 56 0.88 -11.56 10.18
CA TYR A 56 1.17 -12.03 8.84
C TYR A 56 0.25 -13.20 8.47
N VAL A 57 0.17 -13.46 7.18
CA VAL A 57 -0.39 -14.69 6.62
C VAL A 57 0.65 -15.36 5.76
N GLU A 58 0.60 -16.68 5.72
CA GLU A 58 1.53 -17.49 4.93
C GLU A 58 0.76 -18.54 4.14
N SER A 59 1.14 -18.74 2.88
CA SER A 59 0.52 -19.74 2.00
C SER A 59 1.53 -20.29 1.01
N GLY A 60 1.41 -21.56 0.64
CA GLY A 60 2.25 -22.22 -0.35
C GLY A 60 3.61 -22.64 0.19
N GLY A 61 4.55 -22.90 -0.73
CA GLY A 61 5.91 -23.34 -0.45
C GLY A 61 6.85 -23.02 -1.61
N GLY A 62 8.16 -23.16 -1.38
CA GLY A 62 9.18 -22.84 -2.38
C GLY A 62 9.87 -21.50 -2.13
N PRO A 63 10.34 -20.77 -3.18
CA PRO A 63 10.97 -19.47 -3.02
C PRO A 63 10.06 -18.44 -2.34
N ALA A 64 10.61 -17.64 -1.44
CA ALA A 64 9.81 -16.69 -0.66
C ALA A 64 9.43 -15.42 -1.45
N VAL A 65 8.16 -15.05 -1.38
CA VAL A 65 7.60 -13.79 -1.87
C VAL A 65 6.95 -13.08 -0.70
N VAL A 66 7.43 -11.88 -0.36
CA VAL A 66 6.90 -11.09 0.77
C VAL A 66 6.14 -9.89 0.23
N MET A 67 4.87 -9.77 0.62
CA MET A 67 3.95 -8.73 0.15
C MET A 67 3.76 -7.65 1.21
N ILE A 68 3.93 -6.38 0.80
CA ILE A 68 3.91 -5.19 1.65
C ILE A 68 2.87 -4.23 1.10
N HIS A 69 1.79 -4.02 1.84
CA HIS A 69 0.66 -3.17 1.43
C HIS A 69 0.99 -1.67 1.43
N GLY A 70 0.14 -0.91 0.75
CA GLY A 70 0.21 0.55 0.66
C GLY A 70 -0.21 1.27 1.95
N ASN A 71 -0.25 2.62 1.90
CA ASN A 71 -0.79 3.38 3.01
C ASN A 71 -2.31 3.16 3.09
N ALA A 72 -2.84 3.07 4.29
CA ALA A 72 -4.23 2.70 4.57
C ALA A 72 -4.63 1.26 4.20
N GLY A 73 -3.73 0.46 3.64
CA GLY A 73 -3.94 -0.94 3.29
C GLY A 73 -3.74 -1.91 4.45
N SER A 74 -3.79 -3.18 4.12
CA SER A 74 -3.55 -4.32 5.00
C SER A 74 -3.31 -5.58 4.17
N ILE A 75 -3.08 -6.73 4.80
CA ILE A 75 -2.93 -8.03 4.13
C ILE A 75 -4.07 -8.30 3.14
N GLU A 76 -5.26 -7.87 3.50
CA GLU A 76 -6.48 -8.05 2.70
C GLU A 76 -6.37 -7.45 1.29
N ASP A 77 -5.48 -6.50 1.04
CA ASP A 77 -5.22 -5.96 -0.31
C ASP A 77 -4.74 -7.04 -1.28
N PHE A 78 -4.08 -8.08 -0.78
CA PHE A 78 -3.53 -9.18 -1.56
C PHE A 78 -4.43 -10.42 -1.61
N GLU A 79 -5.46 -10.49 -0.75
CA GLU A 79 -6.45 -11.60 -0.75
C GLU A 79 -7.41 -11.57 -1.95
N PHE A 80 -7.36 -10.52 -2.77
CA PHE A 80 -8.15 -10.38 -4.00
C PHE A 80 -7.55 -11.12 -5.22
N GLY A 81 -6.72 -12.11 -4.97
CA GLY A 81 -6.21 -13.02 -5.99
C GLY A 81 -4.69 -13.21 -5.99
N ALA A 82 -3.91 -12.24 -5.49
CA ALA A 82 -2.45 -12.33 -5.56
C ALA A 82 -1.88 -13.46 -4.69
N ILE A 83 -2.35 -13.65 -3.46
CA ILE A 83 -1.89 -14.72 -2.57
C ILE A 83 -2.23 -16.09 -3.16
N GLU A 84 -3.48 -16.31 -3.59
CA GLU A 84 -3.94 -17.59 -4.14
C GLU A 84 -3.18 -17.95 -5.43
N ALA A 85 -3.04 -17.00 -6.36
CA ALA A 85 -2.37 -17.22 -7.63
C ALA A 85 -0.91 -17.64 -7.46
N LEU A 86 -0.20 -17.08 -6.49
CA LEU A 86 1.23 -17.30 -6.29
C LEU A 86 1.54 -18.50 -5.39
N SER A 87 0.65 -18.87 -4.49
CA SER A 87 0.88 -19.92 -3.49
C SER A 87 1.11 -21.32 -4.08
N SER A 88 0.78 -21.55 -5.35
CA SER A 88 1.07 -22.80 -6.06
C SER A 88 2.58 -23.01 -6.29
N ASN A 89 3.37 -21.95 -6.40
CA ASN A 89 4.78 -21.99 -6.79
C ASN A 89 5.72 -21.29 -5.80
N TYR A 90 5.19 -20.51 -4.88
CA TYR A 90 5.94 -19.66 -3.97
C TYR A 90 5.45 -19.79 -2.53
N ARG A 91 6.38 -19.62 -1.58
CA ARG A 91 6.04 -19.34 -0.18
C ARG A 91 5.65 -17.88 -0.08
N VAL A 92 4.35 -17.59 -0.13
CA VAL A 92 3.81 -16.24 -0.10
C VAL A 92 3.58 -15.81 1.33
N ILE A 93 4.16 -14.69 1.74
CA ILE A 93 3.99 -14.09 3.06
C ILE A 93 3.48 -12.66 2.86
N ALA A 94 2.31 -12.33 3.39
CA ALA A 94 1.84 -10.95 3.43
C ALA A 94 1.83 -10.44 4.87
N VAL A 95 2.28 -9.21 5.08
CA VAL A 95 2.51 -8.63 6.42
C VAL A 95 1.69 -7.36 6.59
N ASP A 96 0.97 -7.23 7.71
CA ASP A 96 0.39 -5.95 8.13
C ASP A 96 1.49 -5.05 8.68
N ARG A 97 1.70 -3.88 8.07
CA ARG A 97 2.66 -2.88 8.55
C ARG A 97 2.29 -2.35 9.95
N PRO A 98 3.22 -1.80 10.73
CA PRO A 98 2.97 -1.32 12.10
C PRO A 98 1.79 -0.34 12.19
N GLY A 99 0.76 -0.71 12.96
CA GLY A 99 -0.45 0.10 13.16
C GLY A 99 -1.56 -0.11 12.13
N HIS A 100 -1.28 -0.83 11.05
CA HIS A 100 -2.25 -1.22 10.03
C HIS A 100 -2.81 -2.62 10.32
N GLY A 101 -3.98 -2.92 9.78
CA GLY A 101 -4.65 -4.18 9.97
C GLY A 101 -4.73 -4.57 11.46
N LYS A 102 -4.15 -5.71 11.82
CA LYS A 102 -4.10 -6.19 13.20
C LYS A 102 -2.72 -6.08 13.86
N SER A 103 -1.72 -5.52 13.18
CA SER A 103 -0.38 -5.32 13.74
C SER A 103 -0.33 -4.18 14.76
N ASP A 104 0.49 -4.33 15.79
CA ASP A 104 0.73 -3.28 16.77
C ASP A 104 1.55 -2.14 16.16
N ARG A 105 1.54 -0.97 16.82
CA ARG A 105 2.38 0.19 16.49
C ARG A 105 3.08 0.68 17.75
N PRO A 106 4.38 0.98 17.72
CA PRO A 106 5.07 1.48 18.90
C PRO A 106 4.54 2.87 19.30
N ASN A 107 4.48 3.11 20.60
CA ASN A 107 4.16 4.42 21.14
C ASN A 107 5.43 5.26 21.34
N GLY A 108 5.34 6.58 21.11
CA GLY A 108 6.42 7.52 21.43
C GLY A 108 7.68 7.39 20.54
N LYS A 109 7.63 6.62 19.48
CA LYS A 109 8.69 6.50 18.48
C LYS A 109 8.24 7.06 17.13
N THR A 110 9.18 7.56 16.34
CA THR A 110 8.98 7.82 14.91
C THR A 110 8.90 6.47 14.18
N VAL A 111 7.84 6.29 13.39
CA VAL A 111 7.60 5.05 12.63
C VAL A 111 7.66 5.42 11.15
N ASP A 112 8.85 5.82 10.70
CA ASP A 112 9.14 6.18 9.31
C ASP A 112 9.45 4.93 8.45
N VAL A 113 9.84 5.16 7.20
CA VAL A 113 10.14 4.07 6.25
C VAL A 113 11.33 3.25 6.75
N GLU A 114 12.38 3.92 7.27
CA GLU A 114 13.59 3.27 7.78
C GLU A 114 13.28 2.36 8.98
N TYR A 115 12.51 2.85 9.94
CA TYR A 115 12.08 2.04 11.08
C TYR A 115 11.28 0.81 10.63
N GLN A 116 10.35 0.99 9.68
CA GLN A 116 9.50 -0.11 9.21
C GLN A 116 10.30 -1.14 8.39
N ALA A 117 11.31 -0.71 7.63
CA ALA A 117 12.20 -1.63 6.90
C ALA A 117 13.03 -2.48 7.87
N ARG A 118 13.60 -1.88 8.92
CA ARG A 118 14.31 -2.60 9.97
C ARG A 118 13.40 -3.57 10.72
N LEU A 119 12.19 -3.16 11.08
CA LEU A 119 11.23 -4.05 11.75
C LEU A 119 10.83 -5.22 10.84
N LEU A 120 10.63 -4.98 9.55
CA LEU A 120 10.36 -6.05 8.57
C LEU A 120 11.54 -7.03 8.49
N HIS A 121 12.78 -6.55 8.52
CA HIS A 121 13.97 -7.40 8.53
C HIS A 121 13.95 -8.34 9.74
N GLU A 122 13.67 -7.84 10.93
CA GLU A 122 13.57 -8.67 12.14
C GLU A 122 12.42 -9.69 12.02
N VAL A 123 11.25 -9.28 11.50
CA VAL A 123 10.13 -10.19 11.23
C VAL A 123 10.54 -11.32 10.28
N LEU A 124 11.18 -10.99 9.17
CA LEU A 124 11.60 -11.99 8.17
C LEU A 124 12.68 -12.93 8.72
N SER A 125 13.59 -12.41 9.53
CA SER A 125 14.61 -13.20 10.24
C SER A 125 13.97 -14.23 11.19
N ASP A 126 13.00 -13.82 12.00
CA ASP A 126 12.27 -14.71 12.93
C ASP A 126 11.45 -15.77 12.18
N LEU A 127 10.95 -15.46 10.98
CA LEU A 127 10.23 -16.40 10.12
C LEU A 127 11.15 -17.30 9.28
N GLY A 128 12.48 -17.15 9.42
CA GLY A 128 13.47 -17.91 8.64
C GLY A 128 13.38 -17.65 7.13
N VAL A 129 13.00 -16.44 6.74
CA VAL A 129 12.88 -16.05 5.33
C VAL A 129 14.25 -15.62 4.80
N VAL A 130 14.72 -16.29 3.76
CA VAL A 130 16.04 -16.05 3.17
C VAL A 130 15.86 -15.53 1.75
N GLN A 131 16.48 -14.39 1.44
CA GLN A 131 16.50 -13.79 0.10
C GLN A 131 15.14 -13.77 -0.61
N PRO A 132 14.07 -13.19 0.01
CA PRO A 132 12.77 -13.10 -0.62
C PRO A 132 12.78 -12.17 -1.84
N VAL A 133 11.80 -12.36 -2.73
CA VAL A 133 11.33 -11.28 -3.60
C VAL A 133 10.38 -10.41 -2.77
N LEU A 134 10.67 -9.10 -2.64
CA LEU A 134 9.78 -8.16 -1.97
C LEU A 134 8.82 -7.54 -2.98
N VAL A 135 7.52 -7.67 -2.73
CA VAL A 135 6.44 -7.05 -3.50
C VAL A 135 5.87 -5.89 -2.69
N GLY A 136 6.19 -4.67 -3.07
CA GLY A 136 5.70 -3.46 -2.39
C GLY A 136 4.67 -2.73 -3.23
N HIS A 137 3.50 -2.41 -2.64
CA HIS A 137 2.49 -1.56 -3.26
C HIS A 137 2.54 -0.14 -2.68
N SER A 138 2.55 0.88 -3.55
CA SER A 138 2.44 2.28 -3.14
C SER A 138 3.47 2.67 -2.06
N TRP A 139 3.04 3.02 -0.86
CA TRP A 139 3.90 3.26 0.31
C TRP A 139 4.77 2.03 0.66
N GLY A 140 4.22 0.82 0.52
CA GLY A 140 4.98 -0.42 0.72
C GLY A 140 6.15 -0.58 -0.26
N ALA A 141 6.10 0.07 -1.42
CA ALA A 141 7.22 0.11 -2.35
C ALA A 141 8.38 0.97 -1.81
N ALA A 142 8.11 2.08 -1.12
CA ALA A 142 9.14 2.86 -0.42
C ALA A 142 9.85 2.02 0.65
N LEU A 143 9.09 1.19 1.39
CA LEU A 143 9.65 0.28 2.38
C LEU A 143 10.52 -0.80 1.72
N ALA A 144 10.06 -1.40 0.62
CA ALA A 144 10.83 -2.41 -0.11
C ALA A 144 12.14 -1.83 -0.70
N LEU A 145 12.10 -0.58 -1.19
CA LEU A 145 13.29 0.14 -1.67
C LEU A 145 14.29 0.40 -0.53
N ASP A 146 13.81 0.84 0.63
CA ASP A 146 14.67 1.08 1.78
C ASP A 146 15.26 -0.23 2.33
N TYR A 147 14.45 -1.29 2.40
CA TYR A 147 14.94 -2.63 2.76
C TYR A 147 16.09 -3.08 1.88
N ALA A 148 15.96 -2.95 0.55
CA ALA A 148 17.01 -3.32 -0.39
C ALA A 148 18.28 -2.47 -0.26
N LEU A 149 18.17 -1.23 0.21
CA LEU A 149 19.31 -0.35 0.47
C LEU A 149 19.99 -0.66 1.81
N GLN A 150 19.25 -1.09 2.83
CA GLN A 150 19.80 -1.45 4.13
C GLN A 150 20.35 -2.89 4.16
N TYR A 151 19.68 -3.82 3.47
CA TYR A 151 19.97 -5.26 3.50
C TYR A 151 20.15 -5.85 2.09
N PRO A 152 21.09 -5.33 1.28
CA PRO A 152 21.21 -5.68 -0.13
C PRO A 152 21.56 -7.15 -0.40
N ALA A 153 22.16 -7.84 0.56
CA ALA A 153 22.48 -9.28 0.45
C ALA A 153 21.30 -10.20 0.85
N GLU A 154 20.25 -9.63 1.44
CA GLU A 154 19.14 -10.38 2.03
C GLU A 154 17.84 -10.32 1.20
N VAL A 155 17.89 -9.71 0.03
CA VAL A 155 16.77 -9.61 -0.90
C VAL A 155 17.21 -10.10 -2.27
N SER A 156 16.39 -10.93 -2.92
CA SER A 156 16.70 -11.47 -4.24
C SER A 156 16.24 -10.55 -5.39
N ALA A 157 15.11 -9.87 -5.23
CA ALA A 157 14.56 -8.95 -6.21
C ALA A 157 13.44 -8.09 -5.62
N LEU A 158 13.03 -7.05 -6.35
CA LEU A 158 11.91 -6.19 -6.00
C LEU A 158 10.85 -6.22 -7.09
N ILE A 159 9.57 -6.23 -6.69
CA ILE A 159 8.42 -5.91 -7.52
C ILE A 159 7.71 -4.72 -6.87
N LEU A 160 7.64 -3.61 -7.59
CA LEU A 160 7.14 -2.35 -7.07
C LEU A 160 5.88 -1.95 -7.83
N ALA A 161 4.71 -2.15 -7.22
CA ALA A 161 3.41 -1.85 -7.82
C ALA A 161 2.97 -0.42 -7.45
N ALA A 162 2.73 0.41 -8.45
CA ALA A 162 2.34 1.83 -8.30
C ALA A 162 3.22 2.56 -7.25
N PRO A 163 4.57 2.51 -7.36
CA PRO A 163 5.48 2.87 -6.28
C PRO A 163 5.42 4.34 -5.90
N ALA A 164 5.30 4.64 -4.60
CA ALA A 164 5.69 5.93 -4.03
C ALA A 164 7.21 5.94 -3.85
N ALA A 165 7.94 6.57 -4.76
CA ALA A 165 9.41 6.52 -4.82
C ALA A 165 10.10 7.88 -4.72
N TYR A 166 9.39 8.96 -4.98
CA TYR A 166 9.94 10.31 -4.92
C TYR A 166 9.03 11.25 -4.12
N PRO A 167 9.60 12.25 -3.43
CA PRO A 167 8.81 13.18 -2.65
C PRO A 167 7.85 13.98 -3.53
N ASP A 168 6.60 14.08 -3.11
CA ASP A 168 5.62 14.95 -3.75
C ASP A 168 5.89 16.42 -3.40
N ASN A 169 5.81 17.30 -4.39
CA ASN A 169 6.17 18.71 -4.25
C ASN A 169 5.01 19.65 -3.96
N GLY A 170 3.76 19.16 -3.79
CA GLY A 170 2.76 20.17 -3.80
C GLY A 170 1.43 20.01 -3.07
N GLU A 171 0.54 19.23 -3.57
CA GLU A 171 -0.87 19.32 -3.15
C GLU A 171 -1.17 18.54 -1.86
N ALA A 172 -0.49 17.44 -1.61
CA ALA A 172 -0.61 16.65 -0.38
C ALA A 172 -0.25 17.46 0.88
N ARG A 173 0.76 18.32 0.81
CA ARG A 173 1.17 19.21 1.91
C ARG A 173 0.07 20.15 2.42
N LEU A 174 -0.81 20.61 1.54
CA LEU A 174 -1.91 21.49 1.96
C LEU A 174 -2.97 20.71 2.75
N LEU A 175 -3.23 19.46 2.36
CA LEU A 175 -4.16 18.58 3.05
C LEU A 175 -3.58 18.12 4.41
N GLU A 176 -2.30 17.78 4.46
CA GLU A 176 -1.57 17.47 5.69
C GLU A 176 -1.61 18.64 6.70
N ALA A 177 -1.41 19.87 6.23
CA ALA A 177 -1.43 21.04 7.09
C ALA A 177 -2.83 21.32 7.67
N LEU A 178 -3.89 20.90 6.99
CA LEU A 178 -5.27 21.04 7.46
C LEU A 178 -5.69 19.96 8.47
N ILE A 179 -4.99 18.80 8.47
CA ILE A 179 -5.34 17.62 9.30
C ILE A 179 -4.52 17.59 10.62
N LYS A 180 -3.43 18.31 10.71
CA LYS A 180 -2.44 18.27 11.81
C LYS A 180 -2.81 18.90 13.18
N PRO A 181 -3.80 19.74 13.40
CA PRO A 181 -4.11 20.19 14.76
C PRO A 181 -4.68 19.06 15.64
N PRO A 182 -4.21 18.89 16.90
CA PRO A 182 -4.59 17.79 17.77
C PRO A 182 -6.09 17.73 18.10
N VAL A 183 -6.78 18.86 18.01
CA VAL A 183 -8.23 18.96 18.25
C VAL A 183 -9.06 18.46 17.07
N ILE A 184 -8.53 18.55 15.83
CA ILE A 184 -9.23 18.07 14.64
C ILE A 184 -9.16 16.55 14.53
N GLY A 185 -8.11 15.91 15.07
CA GLY A 185 -7.97 14.46 15.06
C GLY A 185 -9.15 13.71 15.70
N ASP A 186 -9.62 14.15 16.87
CA ASP A 186 -10.76 13.51 17.55
C ASP A 186 -12.09 13.84 16.87
N VAL A 187 -12.25 15.03 16.31
CA VAL A 187 -13.43 15.43 15.53
C VAL A 187 -13.43 14.69 14.17
N SER A 188 -12.29 14.56 13.51
CA SER A 188 -12.16 13.80 12.25
C SER A 188 -12.48 12.32 12.45
N LEU A 189 -12.10 11.74 13.58
CA LEU A 189 -12.44 10.36 13.96
C LEU A 189 -13.94 10.16 14.22
N MET A 190 -14.59 11.16 14.81
CA MET A 190 -16.04 11.16 15.02
C MET A 190 -16.79 11.35 13.70
N LEU A 191 -16.31 12.22 12.83
CA LEU A 191 -16.85 12.45 11.49
C LEU A 191 -16.57 11.27 10.54
N GLY A 192 -15.42 10.60 10.67
CA GLY A 192 -15.06 9.43 9.85
C GLY A 192 -16.07 8.28 9.99
N ARG A 193 -16.64 8.09 11.16
CA ARG A 193 -17.72 7.11 11.43
C ARG A 193 -19.10 7.56 10.97
N SER A 194 -19.26 8.82 10.60
CA SER A 194 -20.50 9.39 10.10
C SER A 194 -20.78 9.00 8.65
N MET A 195 -21.99 9.30 8.18
CA MET A 195 -22.33 9.15 6.75
C MET A 195 -21.41 9.96 5.83
N LEU A 196 -20.93 11.12 6.29
CA LEU A 196 -19.98 11.97 5.58
C LEU A 196 -18.62 11.29 5.42
N GLY A 197 -18.08 10.68 6.48
CA GLY A 197 -16.80 9.95 6.41
C GLY A 197 -16.85 8.76 5.43
N ARG A 198 -17.96 8.04 5.42
CA ARG A 198 -18.18 6.95 4.45
C ARG A 198 -18.26 7.47 3.01
N HIS A 199 -18.88 8.65 2.82
CA HIS A 199 -18.94 9.27 1.48
C HIS A 199 -17.56 9.73 1.01
N ILE A 200 -16.76 10.33 1.89
CA ILE A 200 -15.37 10.73 1.62
C ILE A 200 -14.53 9.51 1.27
N LEU A 201 -14.61 8.44 2.07
CA LEU A 201 -13.90 7.18 1.81
C LEU A 201 -14.25 6.61 0.44
N ARG A 202 -15.54 6.58 0.07
CA ARG A 202 -15.96 6.14 -1.27
C ARG A 202 -15.34 6.99 -2.39
N GLY A 203 -15.23 8.31 -2.17
CA GLY A 203 -14.58 9.23 -3.11
C GLY A 203 -13.10 8.92 -3.29
N ILE A 204 -12.38 8.69 -2.19
CA ILE A 204 -10.95 8.32 -2.19
C ILE A 204 -10.76 6.98 -2.93
N LEU A 205 -11.52 5.96 -2.58
CA LEU A 205 -11.43 4.65 -3.21
C LEU A 205 -11.77 4.69 -4.71
N ARG A 206 -12.81 5.44 -5.10
CA ARG A 206 -13.14 5.62 -6.52
C ARG A 206 -11.96 6.22 -7.29
N ARG A 207 -11.25 7.17 -6.72
CA ARG A 207 -10.07 7.77 -7.34
C ARG A 207 -8.91 6.77 -7.42
N ALA A 208 -8.69 5.98 -6.37
CA ALA A 208 -7.62 4.99 -6.32
C ALA A 208 -7.85 3.84 -7.31
N PHE A 209 -9.10 3.38 -7.44
CA PHE A 209 -9.44 2.31 -8.38
C PHE A 209 -9.67 2.77 -9.81
N ALA A 210 -9.93 4.08 -10.04
CA ALA A 210 -10.28 4.56 -11.38
C ALA A 210 -9.22 4.16 -12.43
N PRO A 211 -9.64 3.69 -13.62
CA PRO A 211 -11.03 3.65 -14.13
C PRO A 211 -11.86 2.44 -13.69
N GLN A 212 -11.27 1.47 -12.99
CA GLN A 212 -12.00 0.30 -12.51
C GLN A 212 -13.01 0.66 -11.41
N PRO A 213 -14.13 -0.05 -11.29
CA PRO A 213 -15.04 0.13 -10.16
C PRO A 213 -14.42 -0.41 -8.88
N VAL A 214 -14.74 0.24 -7.75
CA VAL A 214 -14.37 -0.29 -6.42
C VAL A 214 -15.17 -1.56 -6.14
N PRO A 215 -14.53 -2.72 -5.90
CA PRO A 215 -15.24 -3.93 -5.49
C PRO A 215 -15.98 -3.70 -4.17
N GLU A 216 -17.26 -4.03 -4.09
CA GLU A 216 -18.09 -3.79 -2.90
C GLU A 216 -17.56 -4.57 -1.67
N ARG A 217 -16.99 -5.76 -1.88
CA ARG A 217 -16.31 -6.53 -0.83
C ARG A 217 -15.14 -5.74 -0.26
N TYR A 218 -14.30 -5.16 -1.11
CA TYR A 218 -13.17 -4.34 -0.70
C TYR A 218 -13.62 -3.08 0.06
N TYR A 219 -14.62 -2.36 -0.47
CA TYR A 219 -15.18 -1.20 0.22
C TYR A 219 -15.64 -1.53 1.63
N ARG A 220 -16.40 -2.63 1.83
CA ARG A 220 -16.88 -3.03 3.16
C ARG A 220 -15.73 -3.35 4.11
N LEU A 221 -14.69 -4.03 3.61
CA LEU A 221 -13.50 -4.37 4.37
C LEU A 221 -12.78 -3.12 4.86
N VAL A 222 -12.43 -2.23 3.92
CA VAL A 222 -11.73 -0.97 4.21
C VAL A 222 -12.56 -0.07 5.12
N ALA A 223 -13.87 0.05 4.89
CA ALA A 223 -14.75 0.86 5.74
C ALA A 223 -14.83 0.35 7.19
N SER A 224 -14.67 -0.95 7.42
CA SER A 224 -14.67 -1.53 8.77
C SER A 224 -13.37 -1.25 9.54
N SER A 225 -12.23 -1.26 8.86
CA SER A 225 -10.90 -1.06 9.46
C SER A 225 -10.48 0.42 9.48
N TRP A 226 -10.65 1.12 8.38
CA TRP A 226 -10.14 2.48 8.15
C TRP A 226 -10.80 3.56 9.00
N LEU A 227 -12.04 3.35 9.39
CA LEU A 227 -12.77 4.25 10.29
C LEU A 227 -12.39 4.01 11.77
N GLY A 228 -11.42 3.12 12.04
CA GLY A 228 -10.85 2.89 13.37
C GLY A 228 -9.77 3.93 13.72
N ARG A 229 -9.76 4.39 15.00
CA ARG A 229 -8.78 5.37 15.50
C ARG A 229 -7.32 4.94 15.24
N LYS A 230 -7.00 3.66 15.45
CA LYS A 230 -5.66 3.09 15.29
C LYS A 230 -5.18 3.21 13.85
N GLN A 231 -5.98 2.72 12.91
CA GLN A 231 -5.64 2.70 11.49
C GLN A 231 -5.51 4.12 10.92
N LEU A 232 -6.47 5.01 11.24
CA LEU A 232 -6.41 6.40 10.77
C LEU A 232 -5.19 7.14 11.32
N LYS A 233 -4.84 6.91 12.60
CA LYS A 233 -3.63 7.50 13.18
C LYS A 233 -2.37 6.98 12.47
N ALA A 234 -2.26 5.67 12.24
CA ALA A 234 -1.13 5.09 11.53
C ALA A 234 -1.00 5.65 10.11
N TYR A 235 -2.12 5.76 9.39
CA TYR A 235 -2.17 6.38 8.07
C TYR A 235 -1.61 7.81 8.06
N LEU A 236 -2.08 8.66 8.97
CA LEU A 236 -1.67 10.06 9.04
C LEU A 236 -0.19 10.21 9.43
N ASP A 237 0.27 9.41 10.38
CA ASP A 237 1.67 9.40 10.81
C ASP A 237 2.59 8.96 9.64
N ASP A 238 2.25 7.88 8.95
CA ASP A 238 3.01 7.35 7.82
C ASP A 238 3.07 8.35 6.67
N GLU A 239 1.94 8.96 6.32
CA GLU A 239 1.87 9.97 5.26
C GLU A 239 2.74 11.18 5.59
N SER A 240 2.69 11.63 6.84
CA SER A 240 3.44 12.81 7.27
C SER A 240 4.97 12.64 7.23
N GLY A 241 5.46 11.40 7.37
CA GLY A 241 6.88 11.05 7.36
C GLY A 241 7.41 10.71 5.97
N LEU A 242 6.55 10.27 5.05
CA LEU A 242 6.95 9.69 3.78
C LEU A 242 7.85 10.60 2.94
N ASN A 243 7.47 11.86 2.75
CA ASN A 243 8.23 12.80 1.93
C ASN A 243 9.65 13.08 2.47
N ALA A 244 9.84 13.01 3.79
CA ALA A 244 11.17 13.15 4.39
C ALA A 244 12.03 11.93 4.07
N SER A 245 11.49 10.74 4.24
CA SER A 245 12.17 9.48 3.89
C SER A 245 12.51 9.41 2.40
N LEU A 246 11.57 9.73 1.51
CA LEU A 246 11.78 9.69 0.06
C LEU A 246 12.85 10.67 -0.44
N ARG A 247 13.04 11.84 0.22
CA ARG A 247 14.14 12.76 -0.10
C ARG A 247 15.50 12.13 0.10
N GLU A 248 15.65 11.30 1.11
CA GLU A 248 16.93 10.63 1.38
C GLU A 248 17.07 9.36 0.53
N LEU A 249 16.05 8.53 0.47
CA LEU A 249 16.06 7.28 -0.30
C LEU A 249 16.35 7.53 -1.80
N SER A 250 15.69 8.53 -2.39
CA SER A 250 15.82 8.81 -3.83
C SER A 250 17.24 9.19 -4.27
N LYS A 251 18.10 9.63 -3.36
CA LYS A 251 19.52 9.88 -3.63
C LYS A 251 20.32 8.60 -3.81
N ARG A 252 19.82 7.49 -3.31
CA ARG A 252 20.53 6.22 -3.17
C ARG A 252 20.03 5.12 -4.12
N TYR A 253 19.00 5.33 -4.93
CA TYR A 253 18.43 4.29 -5.79
C TYR A 253 19.42 3.69 -6.80
N THR A 254 20.48 4.42 -7.19
CA THR A 254 21.58 3.89 -8.02
C THR A 254 22.41 2.79 -7.32
N GLU A 255 22.31 2.66 -5.99
CA GLU A 255 22.97 1.63 -5.20
C GLU A 255 22.27 0.27 -5.29
N ILE A 256 20.97 0.23 -5.68
CA ILE A 256 20.19 -1.00 -5.81
C ILE A 256 20.70 -1.80 -6.99
N LYS A 257 21.17 -3.03 -6.72
CA LYS A 257 21.78 -3.94 -7.73
C LYS A 257 20.91 -5.15 -8.05
N VAL A 258 20.00 -5.50 -7.16
CA VAL A 258 19.07 -6.62 -7.40
C VAL A 258 18.13 -6.30 -8.57
N PRO A 259 17.59 -7.33 -9.26
CA PRO A 259 16.57 -7.12 -10.29
C PRO A 259 15.34 -6.40 -9.71
N VAL A 260 14.80 -5.42 -10.44
CA VAL A 260 13.61 -4.67 -10.07
C VAL A 260 12.60 -4.70 -11.20
N VAL A 261 11.37 -5.09 -10.92
CA VAL A 261 10.24 -4.93 -11.85
C VAL A 261 9.28 -3.89 -11.27
N ILE A 262 9.03 -2.85 -12.05
CA ILE A 262 8.13 -1.75 -11.69
C ILE A 262 6.84 -1.94 -12.47
N LEU A 263 5.71 -2.01 -11.75
CA LEU A 263 4.37 -2.06 -12.31
C LEU A 263 3.72 -0.69 -12.11
N THR A 264 3.13 -0.11 -13.15
CA THR A 264 2.44 1.18 -13.06
C THR A 264 1.19 1.19 -13.92
N GLY A 265 0.11 1.76 -13.41
CA GLY A 265 -1.09 2.01 -14.19
C GLY A 265 -0.99 3.36 -14.91
N ASP A 266 -1.35 3.42 -16.20
CA ASP A 266 -1.30 4.66 -16.98
C ASP A 266 -2.41 5.67 -16.58
N GLN A 267 -3.38 5.23 -15.78
CA GLN A 267 -4.48 6.04 -15.24
C GLN A 267 -4.37 6.28 -13.73
N ASP A 268 -3.20 6.02 -13.13
CA ASP A 268 -3.00 6.24 -11.69
C ASP A 268 -3.16 7.74 -11.33
N GLN A 269 -4.18 8.01 -10.51
CA GLN A 269 -4.53 9.36 -10.03
C GLN A 269 -4.05 9.63 -8.60
N ILE A 270 -3.38 8.67 -7.97
CA ILE A 270 -2.86 8.77 -6.59
C ILE A 270 -1.36 9.06 -6.62
N VAL A 271 -0.60 8.21 -7.32
CA VAL A 271 0.85 8.36 -7.47
C VAL A 271 1.17 8.56 -8.94
N SER A 272 1.67 9.74 -9.30
CA SER A 272 2.02 10.06 -10.69
C SER A 272 3.01 9.04 -11.27
N PRO A 273 2.65 8.32 -12.34
CA PRO A 273 3.57 7.39 -13.01
C PRO A 273 4.86 8.08 -13.50
N VAL A 274 4.73 9.31 -13.99
CA VAL A 274 5.86 10.07 -14.55
C VAL A 274 6.86 10.44 -13.45
N GLU A 275 6.37 10.97 -12.34
CA GLU A 275 7.21 11.44 -11.24
C GLU A 275 7.77 10.28 -10.39
N ASN A 276 7.18 9.09 -10.46
CA ASN A 276 7.60 7.95 -9.67
C ASN A 276 8.10 6.78 -10.52
N ALA A 277 7.23 6.04 -11.18
CA ALA A 277 7.58 4.78 -11.85
C ALA A 277 8.59 4.98 -12.99
N TYR A 278 8.36 5.93 -13.90
CA TYR A 278 9.29 6.18 -15.02
C TYR A 278 10.61 6.77 -14.53
N ARG A 279 10.56 7.67 -13.56
CA ARG A 279 11.77 8.24 -12.96
C ARG A 279 12.59 7.18 -12.25
N LEU A 280 11.93 6.27 -11.48
CA LEU A 280 12.57 5.17 -10.80
C LEU A 280 13.23 4.18 -11.77
N LYS A 281 12.55 3.86 -12.89
CA LYS A 281 13.09 3.06 -13.97
C LYS A 281 14.43 3.62 -14.51
N ASN A 282 14.55 4.93 -14.60
CA ASN A 282 15.76 5.59 -15.05
C ASN A 282 16.86 5.65 -13.98
N SER A 283 16.50 5.55 -12.71
CA SER A 283 17.44 5.62 -11.58
C SER A 283 18.05 4.26 -11.22
N ILE A 284 17.34 3.16 -11.44
CA ILE A 284 17.81 1.81 -11.12
C ILE A 284 18.19 1.09 -12.41
N ALA A 285 19.49 0.84 -12.60
CA ALA A 285 20.01 0.27 -13.82
C ALA A 285 19.42 -1.12 -14.13
N ASN A 286 19.31 -2.01 -13.14
CA ASN A 286 18.76 -3.35 -13.28
C ASN A 286 17.24 -3.37 -13.05
N SER A 287 16.50 -2.49 -13.71
CA SER A 287 15.05 -2.41 -13.59
C SER A 287 14.34 -2.61 -14.92
N GLN A 288 13.12 -3.13 -14.87
CA GLN A 288 12.17 -3.23 -15.99
C GLN A 288 10.87 -2.54 -15.59
N LEU A 289 10.18 -1.93 -16.55
CA LEU A 289 8.91 -1.27 -16.35
C LEU A 289 7.82 -1.99 -17.14
N ILE A 290 6.73 -2.32 -16.48
CA ILE A 290 5.49 -2.81 -17.08
C ILE A 290 4.43 -1.74 -16.88
N GLU A 291 3.99 -1.12 -17.95
CA GLU A 291 2.86 -0.20 -17.95
C GLU A 291 1.56 -0.96 -18.21
N LEU A 292 0.62 -0.87 -17.29
CA LEU A 292 -0.70 -1.49 -17.37
C LEU A 292 -1.70 -0.46 -17.92
N LYS A 293 -2.19 -0.73 -19.14
CA LYS A 293 -3.11 0.19 -19.84
C LYS A 293 -4.50 0.18 -19.21
N GLY A 294 -5.09 1.36 -19.09
CA GLY A 294 -6.41 1.54 -18.50
C GLY A 294 -6.48 1.15 -17.03
N THR A 295 -5.37 1.23 -16.31
CA THR A 295 -5.22 0.76 -14.91
C THR A 295 -4.93 1.94 -13.99
N GLY A 296 -5.57 1.94 -12.82
CA GLY A 296 -5.36 2.92 -11.76
C GLY A 296 -4.27 2.53 -10.76
N HIS A 297 -4.44 3.01 -9.52
CA HIS A 297 -3.47 2.83 -8.44
C HIS A 297 -3.48 1.42 -7.82
N GLU A 298 -4.66 0.83 -7.67
CA GLU A 298 -4.89 -0.42 -6.92
C GLU A 298 -4.56 -1.66 -7.77
N ILE A 299 -3.29 -1.76 -8.19
CA ILE A 299 -2.79 -2.87 -9.04
C ILE A 299 -2.95 -4.23 -8.39
N PRO A 300 -2.61 -4.46 -7.10
CA PRO A 300 -2.75 -5.79 -6.49
C PRO A 300 -4.17 -6.33 -6.50
N GLN A 301 -5.18 -5.45 -6.42
CA GLN A 301 -6.59 -5.81 -6.37
C GLN A 301 -7.23 -5.93 -7.75
N THR A 302 -6.70 -5.19 -8.74
CA THR A 302 -7.30 -5.11 -10.09
C THR A 302 -6.56 -5.95 -11.12
N HIS A 303 -5.25 -6.16 -10.93
CA HIS A 303 -4.36 -6.87 -11.86
C HIS A 303 -3.36 -7.77 -11.12
N PRO A 304 -3.82 -8.69 -10.22
CA PRO A 304 -2.92 -9.57 -9.45
C PRO A 304 -2.00 -10.42 -10.34
N GLU A 305 -2.44 -10.79 -11.55
CA GLU A 305 -1.67 -11.52 -12.57
C GLU A 305 -0.43 -10.76 -13.04
N SER A 306 -0.38 -9.44 -12.89
CA SER A 306 0.78 -8.64 -13.22
C SER A 306 1.97 -8.91 -12.29
N ILE A 307 1.70 -9.28 -11.04
CA ILE A 307 2.72 -9.66 -10.05
C ILE A 307 3.34 -11.01 -10.43
N GLU A 308 2.51 -11.98 -10.84
CA GLU A 308 3.00 -13.28 -11.34
C GLU A 308 3.87 -13.12 -12.60
N ARG A 309 3.43 -12.29 -13.55
CA ARG A 309 4.21 -11.93 -14.73
C ARG A 309 5.56 -11.31 -14.36
N ALA A 310 5.59 -10.42 -13.37
CA ALA A 310 6.82 -9.80 -12.89
C ALA A 310 7.79 -10.81 -12.27
N LEU A 311 7.29 -11.79 -11.50
CA LEU A 311 8.09 -12.90 -10.98
C LEU A 311 8.70 -13.73 -12.09
N GLY A 312 7.96 -14.01 -13.17
CA GLY A 312 8.49 -14.70 -14.35
C GLY A 312 9.66 -13.97 -15.02
N LEU A 313 9.60 -12.63 -15.11
CA LEU A 313 10.70 -11.82 -15.65
C LEU A 313 11.95 -11.86 -14.75
N ILE A 314 11.76 -11.82 -13.42
CA ILE A 314 12.86 -11.94 -12.45
C ILE A 314 13.56 -13.28 -12.60
N SER A 315 12.81 -14.38 -12.66
CA SER A 315 13.36 -15.75 -12.79
C SER A 315 14.19 -15.90 -14.07
N THR A 316 13.74 -15.35 -15.17
CA THR A 316 14.46 -15.36 -16.45
C THR A 316 15.75 -14.53 -16.38
N SER A 317 15.72 -13.36 -15.74
CA SER A 317 16.89 -12.50 -15.60
C SER A 317 18.00 -13.14 -14.74
N VAL A 318 17.64 -13.84 -13.69
CA VAL A 318 18.57 -14.56 -12.81
C VAL A 318 19.22 -15.75 -13.57
N ALA A 319 18.45 -16.50 -14.36
CA ALA A 319 18.96 -17.61 -15.15
C ALA A 319 19.99 -17.17 -16.20
N VAL A 320 19.74 -16.05 -16.88
CA VAL A 320 20.68 -15.47 -17.89
C VAL A 320 21.99 -15.02 -17.24
N ASN A 321 21.93 -14.37 -16.08
CA ASN A 321 23.12 -13.89 -15.38
C ASN A 321 24.01 -15.07 -14.88
N ASN A 322 23.39 -16.16 -14.44
CA ASN A 322 24.13 -17.37 -14.01
C ASN A 322 24.79 -18.12 -15.18
N SER A 323 24.18 -18.16 -16.36
CA SER A 323 24.78 -18.78 -17.55
C SER A 323 25.98 -18.00 -18.09
N SER A 324 25.91 -16.66 -18.06
CA SER A 324 27.02 -15.81 -18.52
C SER A 324 28.24 -15.82 -17.57
N SER A 325 28.07 -16.15 -16.31
CA SER A 325 29.17 -16.29 -15.33
C SER A 325 29.86 -17.65 -15.38
N SER A 326 29.21 -18.69 -15.92
CA SER A 326 29.78 -20.03 -16.09
C SER A 326 30.71 -20.15 -17.33
N ASP A 327 30.50 -19.31 -18.36
CA ASP A 327 31.31 -19.32 -19.59
C ASP A 327 32.62 -18.50 -19.47
N GLN A 328 32.90 -17.89 -18.33
CA GLN A 328 34.12 -17.12 -18.06
C GLN A 328 35.09 -17.81 -17.09
N ARG A 329 34.91 -19.08 -16.81
CA ARG A 329 35.86 -19.86 -15.96
C ARG A 329 36.58 -20.94 -16.72
#